data_bbfbd830a85feaeaf4850771893454eb
#
_entry.id   bbfbd830a85feaeaf4850771893454eb
#
_cell.length_a   1.000
_cell.length_b   1.000
_cell.length_c   1.000
_cell.angle_alpha   90.00
_cell.angle_beta   90.00
_cell.angle_gamma   90.00
#
_symmetry.space_group_name_H-M   'P 1'
#
loop_
_entity.id
_entity.type
_entity.pdbx_description
1 polymer ?
#
loop_
_entity_poly.entity_id
_entity_poly.type
_entity_poly.pdbx_seq_one_letter_code
_entity_poly.pdbx_strand_id
1 'polypeptide(L)'
;IPMFASITMSALKEVGGQFYLSGNFTSCNLPLLSKVCCSASPVYYKEGEGSLAISLQSKSLDIPELLHVGGEGLFVNKATGITCDKLQTIDGTLQIKSATSLSQETLSMEKLETLHGVVFDGLTKFTDYTFFGKFIENGMITGESWSVTKCGYNPTFQNMKDKQYTQQD
;
A
#
# COMPACT_ATOMS: atom_id res chain seq x y z
N ILE A 1 -20.75 16.58 14.43
CA ILE A 1 -21.12 15.74 13.27
C ILE A 1 -19.87 15.65 12.41
N PRO A 2 -19.28 14.48 12.20
CA PRO A 2 -18.15 14.37 11.32
C PRO A 2 -18.57 14.73 9.90
N MET A 3 -18.02 15.80 9.37
CA MET A 3 -18.19 16.13 7.96
C MET A 3 -17.27 15.23 7.15
N PHE A 4 -17.82 14.36 6.33
CA PHE A 4 -17.10 13.55 5.39
C PHE A 4 -16.72 14.42 4.19
N ALA A 5 -15.45 14.52 3.89
CA ALA A 5 -14.94 15.32 2.78
C ALA A 5 -14.45 14.44 1.64
N SER A 6 -14.76 14.83 0.42
CA SER A 6 -14.13 14.31 -0.78
C SER A 6 -13.01 15.24 -1.20
N ILE A 7 -11.87 14.68 -1.58
CA ILE A 7 -10.74 15.44 -2.12
C ILE A 7 -10.54 15.04 -3.58
N THR A 8 -10.45 16.04 -4.44
CA THR A 8 -10.13 15.85 -5.85
C THR A 8 -9.02 16.81 -6.25
N MET A 9 -7.93 16.28 -6.77
CA MET A 9 -6.77 17.02 -7.30
C MET A 9 -6.55 16.60 -8.74
N SER A 10 -7.40 17.10 -9.64
CA SER A 10 -7.48 16.66 -11.04
C SER A 10 -6.26 16.99 -11.89
N ALA A 11 -5.43 17.94 -11.47
CA ALA A 11 -4.23 18.34 -12.20
C ALA A 11 -2.91 17.90 -11.54
N LEU A 12 -2.97 17.26 -10.37
CA LEU A 12 -1.76 16.82 -9.65
C LEU A 12 -1.16 15.59 -10.33
N LYS A 13 0.10 15.74 -10.81
CA LYS A 13 0.82 14.69 -11.53
C LYS A 13 1.97 14.10 -10.72
N GLU A 14 2.70 14.92 -10.00
CA GLU A 14 3.89 14.50 -9.26
C GLU A 14 4.00 15.25 -7.93
N VAL A 15 4.50 14.57 -6.92
CA VAL A 15 4.83 15.13 -5.61
C VAL A 15 6.29 14.80 -5.32
N GLY A 16 7.15 15.82 -5.24
CA GLY A 16 8.59 15.63 -5.03
C GLY A 16 8.95 15.11 -3.63
N GLY A 17 8.14 15.43 -2.64
CA GLY A 17 8.27 14.95 -1.26
C GLY A 17 7.15 14.01 -0.84
N GLN A 18 6.79 14.05 0.41
CA GLN A 18 5.71 13.24 0.99
C GLN A 18 4.33 13.81 0.62
N PHE A 19 3.41 12.93 0.26
CA PHE A 19 1.98 13.22 0.18
C PHE A 19 1.27 12.52 1.33
N TYR A 20 0.76 13.30 2.26
CA TYR A 20 0.09 12.79 3.46
C TYR A 20 -1.33 13.33 3.54
N LEU A 21 -2.31 12.44 3.59
CA LEU A 21 -3.73 12.76 3.73
C LEU A 21 -4.33 11.96 4.87
N SER A 22 -4.62 12.61 5.98
CA SER A 22 -5.22 12.00 7.16
C SER A 22 -6.49 12.71 7.58
N GLY A 23 -7.52 11.95 7.90
CA GLY A 23 -8.81 12.49 8.34
C GLY A 23 -9.96 11.57 7.97
N ASN A 24 -11.17 12.08 8.13
CA ASN A 24 -12.40 11.36 7.81
C ASN A 24 -12.81 11.61 6.35
N PHE A 25 -11.95 11.25 5.41
CA PHE A 25 -12.24 11.38 3.99
C PHE A 25 -13.06 10.21 3.48
N THR A 26 -14.09 10.49 2.71
CA THR A 26 -14.92 9.46 2.04
C THR A 26 -14.37 9.09 0.68
N SER A 27 -13.64 10.02 0.03
CA SER A 27 -12.97 9.71 -1.24
C SER A 27 -11.74 10.59 -1.43
N CYS A 28 -10.76 10.04 -2.14
CA CYS A 28 -9.57 10.74 -2.60
C CYS A 28 -9.40 10.43 -4.09
N ASN A 29 -9.56 11.44 -4.93
CA ASN A 29 -9.48 11.30 -6.38
C ASN A 29 -8.24 12.00 -6.92
N LEU A 30 -7.28 11.22 -7.38
CA LEU A 30 -5.97 11.63 -7.88
C LEU A 30 -5.75 11.06 -9.30
N PRO A 31 -6.55 11.48 -10.29
CA PRO A 31 -6.62 10.80 -11.58
C PRO A 31 -5.34 10.87 -12.41
N LEU A 32 -4.47 11.84 -12.17
CA LEU A 32 -3.24 12.03 -12.93
C LEU A 32 -1.96 11.84 -12.09
N LEU A 33 -2.07 11.50 -10.80
CA LEU A 33 -0.90 11.32 -9.95
C LEU A 33 -0.10 10.10 -10.42
N SER A 34 1.14 10.35 -10.82
CA SER A 34 2.04 9.32 -11.38
C SER A 34 3.25 9.02 -10.51
N LYS A 35 3.75 10.00 -9.75
CA LYS A 35 4.95 9.83 -8.92
C LYS A 35 4.84 10.56 -7.60
N VAL A 36 5.31 9.91 -6.53
CA VAL A 36 5.40 10.49 -5.19
C VAL A 36 6.77 10.19 -4.61
N CYS A 37 7.40 11.19 -3.98
CA CYS A 37 8.69 11.08 -3.27
C CYS A 37 9.81 10.50 -4.13
N CYS A 38 9.86 10.90 -5.41
CA CYS A 38 10.86 10.41 -6.37
C CYS A 38 12.05 11.37 -6.52
N SER A 39 12.13 12.40 -5.67
CA SER A 39 13.28 13.31 -5.62
C SER A 39 14.41 12.70 -4.81
N ALA A 40 15.64 12.86 -5.27
CA ALA A 40 16.85 12.40 -4.56
C ALA A 40 17.04 13.10 -3.19
N SER A 41 16.41 14.25 -3.00
CA SER A 41 16.44 15.01 -1.74
C SER A 41 15.07 15.65 -1.53
N PRO A 42 14.11 14.95 -0.95
CA PRO A 42 12.79 15.51 -0.69
C PRO A 42 12.91 16.68 0.30
N VAL A 43 12.25 17.78 -0.01
CA VAL A 43 12.31 19.02 0.77
C VAL A 43 11.68 18.86 2.15
N TYR A 44 10.71 17.97 2.27
CA TYR A 44 10.02 17.64 3.51
C TYR A 44 9.67 16.16 3.55
N TYR A 45 10.06 15.52 4.62
CA TYR A 45 9.85 14.10 4.83
C TYR A 45 9.72 13.80 6.32
N LYS A 46 8.67 13.10 6.70
CA LYS A 46 8.49 12.64 8.07
C LYS A 46 8.68 11.13 8.12
N GLU A 47 9.74 10.72 8.75
CA GLU A 47 10.11 9.32 8.90
C GLU A 47 8.99 8.52 9.59
N GLY A 48 8.76 7.29 9.12
CA GLY A 48 7.78 6.38 9.70
C GLY A 48 6.33 6.58 9.25
N GLU A 49 6.03 7.57 8.40
CA GLU A 49 4.66 7.86 7.96
C GLU A 49 4.38 7.55 6.49
N GLY A 50 5.34 6.93 5.78
CA GLY A 50 5.23 6.64 4.35
C GLY A 50 5.42 7.87 3.46
N SER A 51 5.69 7.63 2.20
CA SER A 51 5.84 8.69 1.21
C SER A 51 4.52 9.10 0.59
N LEU A 52 3.67 8.13 0.31
CA LEU A 52 2.26 8.32 -0.03
C LEU A 52 1.42 7.68 1.07
N ALA A 53 0.80 8.49 1.90
CA ALA A 53 0.01 8.03 3.04
C ALA A 53 -1.41 8.57 2.96
N ILE A 54 -2.39 7.66 2.89
CA ILE A 54 -3.80 8.00 2.74
C ILE A 54 -4.63 7.19 3.74
N SER A 55 -5.47 7.89 4.49
CA SER A 55 -6.45 7.29 5.39
C SER A 55 -7.86 7.59 4.89
N LEU A 56 -8.64 6.54 4.64
CA LEU A 56 -10.01 6.62 4.14
C LEU A 56 -11.01 6.08 5.16
N GLN A 57 -12.28 6.43 5.00
CA GLN A 57 -13.38 5.87 5.79
C GLN A 57 -14.08 4.77 4.97
N SER A 58 -13.49 3.57 4.97
CA SER A 58 -14.08 2.37 4.34
C SER A 58 -14.51 2.57 2.88
N LYS A 59 -13.64 3.18 2.08
CA LYS A 59 -13.82 3.39 0.63
C LYS A 59 -12.65 2.83 -0.16
N SER A 60 -12.87 2.61 -1.46
CA SER A 60 -11.82 2.18 -2.37
C SER A 60 -10.89 3.35 -2.71
N LEU A 61 -9.59 3.04 -2.80
CA LEU A 61 -8.56 3.93 -3.30
C LEU A 61 -8.18 3.49 -4.71
N ASP A 62 -8.38 4.37 -5.68
CA ASP A 62 -8.00 4.15 -7.07
C ASP A 62 -7.09 5.29 -7.54
N ILE A 63 -5.85 4.94 -7.88
CA ILE A 63 -4.85 5.89 -8.42
C ILE A 63 -4.35 5.33 -9.75
N PRO A 64 -5.09 5.55 -10.84
CA PRO A 64 -4.92 4.80 -12.10
C PRO A 64 -3.61 5.10 -12.82
N GLU A 65 -3.03 6.27 -12.64
CA GLU A 65 -1.79 6.67 -13.31
C GLU A 65 -0.53 6.52 -12.45
N LEU A 66 -0.65 6.03 -11.20
CA LEU A 66 0.49 5.89 -10.30
C LEU A 66 1.48 4.85 -10.84
N LEU A 67 2.74 5.30 -11.02
CA LEU A 67 3.85 4.50 -11.54
C LEU A 67 4.90 4.21 -10.48
N HIS A 68 5.22 5.19 -9.63
CA HIS A 68 6.33 5.12 -8.70
C HIS A 68 6.02 5.81 -7.38
N VAL A 69 6.27 5.12 -6.28
CA VAL A 69 6.28 5.64 -4.92
C VAL A 69 7.67 5.42 -4.33
N GLY A 70 8.42 6.50 -4.14
CA GLY A 70 9.77 6.47 -3.58
C GLY A 70 9.77 6.47 -2.05
N GLY A 71 10.94 6.60 -1.46
CA GLY A 71 11.13 6.76 -0.02
C GLY A 71 10.63 5.57 0.80
N GLU A 72 9.82 5.81 1.81
CA GLU A 72 9.32 4.76 2.71
C GLU A 72 8.17 3.93 2.13
N GLY A 73 7.56 4.38 1.06
CA GLY A 73 6.57 3.62 0.32
C GLY A 73 5.13 4.09 0.48
N LEU A 74 4.20 3.17 0.27
CA LEU A 74 2.76 3.42 0.23
C LEU A 74 2.09 2.93 1.52
N PHE A 75 1.44 3.84 2.25
CA PHE A 75 0.72 3.55 3.48
C PHE A 75 -0.76 3.87 3.30
N VAL A 76 -1.62 2.88 3.54
CA VAL A 76 -3.07 3.03 3.38
C VAL A 76 -3.80 2.51 4.61
N ASN A 77 -4.73 3.29 5.14
CA ASN A 77 -5.56 2.89 6.26
C ASN A 77 -7.04 2.82 5.87
N LYS A 78 -7.73 1.82 6.36
CA LYS A 78 -9.20 1.66 6.30
C LYS A 78 -9.81 1.56 4.91
N ALA A 79 -9.03 1.35 3.86
CA ALA A 79 -9.57 1.14 2.52
C ALA A 79 -10.32 -0.19 2.39
N THR A 80 -11.37 -0.23 1.58
CA THR A 80 -12.08 -1.46 1.22
C THR A 80 -11.54 -2.10 -0.06
N GLY A 81 -10.80 -1.35 -0.85
CA GLY A 81 -10.10 -1.78 -2.05
C GLY A 81 -8.98 -0.81 -2.38
N ILE A 82 -7.96 -1.30 -3.05
CA ILE A 82 -6.82 -0.49 -3.53
C ILE A 82 -6.53 -0.94 -4.96
N THR A 83 -6.60 0.01 -5.89
CA THR A 83 -6.31 -0.23 -7.30
C THR A 83 -5.25 0.74 -7.78
N CYS A 84 -4.10 0.21 -8.15
CA CYS A 84 -2.95 0.92 -8.70
C CYS A 84 -2.34 0.09 -9.83
N ASP A 85 -3.10 -0.11 -10.92
CA ASP A 85 -2.77 -1.11 -11.96
C ASP A 85 -1.54 -0.76 -12.81
N LYS A 86 -1.11 0.50 -12.79
CA LYS A 86 0.12 0.93 -13.47
C LYS A 86 1.34 0.99 -12.55
N LEU A 87 1.17 0.81 -11.26
CA LEU A 87 2.25 0.93 -10.28
C LEU A 87 3.33 -0.14 -10.52
N GLN A 88 4.55 0.31 -10.77
CA GLN A 88 5.70 -0.56 -11.03
C GLN A 88 6.66 -0.63 -9.86
N THR A 89 6.81 0.46 -9.12
CA THR A 89 7.86 0.58 -8.11
C THR A 89 7.35 1.19 -6.82
N ILE A 90 7.57 0.48 -5.72
CA ILE A 90 7.53 0.99 -4.35
C ILE A 90 8.93 0.80 -3.78
N ASP A 91 9.68 1.88 -3.57
CA ASP A 91 11.07 1.80 -3.08
C ASP A 91 11.17 1.40 -1.61
N GLY A 92 10.07 1.40 -0.89
CA GLY A 92 9.97 1.02 0.51
C GLY A 92 8.92 -0.06 0.74
N THR A 93 8.09 0.17 1.74
CA THR A 93 7.10 -0.77 2.26
C THR A 93 5.69 -0.48 1.71
N LEU A 94 4.94 -1.53 1.43
CA LEU A 94 3.48 -1.47 1.31
C LEU A 94 2.90 -1.74 2.71
N GLN A 95 2.34 -0.70 3.33
CA GLN A 95 1.71 -0.79 4.64
C GLN A 95 0.22 -0.56 4.54
N ILE A 96 -0.58 -1.54 4.97
CA ILE A 96 -2.03 -1.45 4.97
C ILE A 96 -2.54 -1.83 6.37
N LYS A 97 -3.33 -0.95 6.97
CA LYS A 97 -3.85 -1.14 8.33
C LYS A 97 -5.37 -0.95 8.40
N SER A 98 -5.98 -1.71 9.30
CA SER A 98 -7.40 -1.57 9.66
C SER A 98 -8.36 -1.64 8.47
N ALA A 99 -7.99 -2.37 7.42
CA ALA A 99 -8.76 -2.56 6.20
C ALA A 99 -9.52 -3.90 6.25
N THR A 100 -10.51 -3.99 7.14
CA THR A 100 -11.20 -5.24 7.47
C THR A 100 -12.01 -5.85 6.33
N SER A 101 -12.34 -5.07 5.29
CA SER A 101 -13.04 -5.54 4.10
C SER A 101 -12.11 -5.81 2.92
N LEU A 102 -10.83 -5.43 3.02
CA LEU A 102 -9.85 -5.65 1.96
C LEU A 102 -9.47 -7.14 1.88
N SER A 103 -9.50 -7.67 0.69
CA SER A 103 -9.03 -9.02 0.39
C SER A 103 -8.01 -8.99 -0.77
N GLN A 104 -7.42 -10.12 -1.09
CA GLN A 104 -6.53 -10.22 -2.24
C GLN A 104 -7.22 -9.87 -3.57
N GLU A 105 -8.52 -10.11 -3.70
CA GLU A 105 -9.30 -9.77 -4.90
C GLU A 105 -9.56 -8.27 -5.04
N THR A 106 -9.50 -7.52 -3.95
CA THR A 106 -9.73 -6.06 -3.94
C THR A 106 -8.44 -5.24 -3.81
N LEU A 107 -7.28 -5.92 -3.82
CA LEU A 107 -5.96 -5.30 -3.93
C LEU A 107 -5.40 -5.59 -5.32
N SER A 108 -5.29 -4.56 -6.16
CA SER A 108 -4.79 -4.69 -7.53
C SER A 108 -3.56 -3.81 -7.75
N MET A 109 -2.43 -4.46 -8.03
CA MET A 109 -1.12 -3.87 -8.32
C MET A 109 -0.36 -4.79 -9.28
N GLU A 110 -0.99 -5.22 -10.37
CA GLU A 110 -0.51 -6.32 -11.22
C GLU A 110 0.86 -6.07 -11.84
N LYS A 111 1.22 -4.80 -12.09
CA LYS A 111 2.49 -4.42 -12.71
C LYS A 111 3.61 -4.15 -11.73
N LEU A 112 3.39 -4.37 -10.44
CA LEU A 112 4.41 -4.11 -9.41
C LEU A 112 5.60 -5.06 -9.57
N GLU A 113 6.79 -4.48 -9.75
CA GLU A 113 8.06 -5.18 -9.96
C GLU A 113 9.04 -4.98 -8.81
N THR A 114 8.91 -3.89 -8.07
CA THR A 114 9.79 -3.54 -6.95
C THR A 114 8.98 -3.28 -5.69
N LEU A 115 9.31 -4.01 -4.62
CA LEU A 115 8.70 -3.85 -3.30
C LEU A 115 9.67 -4.37 -2.24
N HIS A 116 9.99 -3.55 -1.24
CA HIS A 116 11.00 -3.89 -0.23
C HIS A 116 10.44 -4.24 1.15
N GLY A 117 9.14 -4.20 1.32
CA GLY A 117 8.53 -4.61 2.58
C GLY A 117 7.01 -4.71 2.51
N VAL A 118 6.46 -5.49 3.42
CA VAL A 118 5.01 -5.64 3.62
C VAL A 118 4.71 -5.53 5.11
N VAL A 119 3.80 -4.62 5.46
CA VAL A 119 3.25 -4.50 6.82
C VAL A 119 1.72 -4.46 6.71
N PHE A 120 1.08 -5.57 7.04
CA PHE A 120 -0.37 -5.68 7.08
C PHE A 120 -0.84 -5.90 8.51
N ASP A 121 -1.77 -5.08 8.98
CA ASP A 121 -2.36 -5.22 10.31
C ASP A 121 -3.88 -5.00 10.24
N GLY A 122 -4.65 -6.01 10.62
CA GLY A 122 -6.10 -5.92 10.70
C GLY A 122 -6.85 -6.09 9.37
N LEU A 123 -6.29 -6.82 8.42
CA LEU A 123 -6.94 -7.20 7.15
C LEU A 123 -7.64 -8.56 7.31
N THR A 124 -8.75 -8.60 8.01
CA THR A 124 -9.37 -9.87 8.44
C THR A 124 -9.90 -10.75 7.30
N LYS A 125 -10.04 -10.22 6.09
CA LYS A 125 -10.42 -10.98 4.89
C LYS A 125 -9.25 -11.31 3.96
N PHE A 126 -8.04 -10.90 4.30
CA PHE A 126 -6.86 -11.17 3.47
C PHE A 126 -6.27 -12.54 3.86
N THR A 127 -6.30 -13.49 2.94
CA THR A 127 -5.98 -14.90 3.22
C THR A 127 -4.99 -15.52 2.24
N ASP A 128 -4.66 -14.82 1.14
CA ASP A 128 -3.75 -15.30 0.10
C ASP A 128 -2.66 -14.27 -0.19
N TYR A 129 -1.41 -14.67 -0.01
CA TYR A 129 -0.20 -13.84 -0.17
C TYR A 129 0.65 -14.27 -1.37
N THR A 130 0.10 -15.06 -2.28
CA THR A 130 0.82 -15.57 -3.47
C THR A 130 1.49 -14.45 -4.28
N PHE A 131 0.81 -13.31 -4.41
CA PHE A 131 1.33 -12.14 -5.12
C PHE A 131 2.69 -11.66 -4.59
N PHE A 132 2.93 -11.78 -3.29
CA PHE A 132 4.15 -11.30 -2.65
C PHE A 132 5.32 -12.28 -2.70
N GLY A 133 5.07 -13.52 -3.07
CA GLY A 133 6.08 -14.58 -3.12
C GLY A 133 7.28 -14.22 -3.98
N LYS A 134 7.07 -13.61 -5.15
CA LYS A 134 8.14 -13.19 -6.07
C LYS A 134 9.15 -12.22 -5.43
N PHE A 135 8.70 -11.32 -4.57
CA PHE A 135 9.56 -10.33 -3.91
C PHE A 135 10.42 -10.92 -2.79
N ILE A 136 9.96 -12.02 -2.22
CA ILE A 136 10.71 -12.80 -1.22
C ILE A 136 11.72 -13.70 -1.93
N GLU A 137 11.33 -14.39 -2.99
CA GLU A 137 12.19 -15.27 -3.78
C GLU A 137 13.37 -14.52 -4.41
N ASN A 138 13.17 -13.29 -4.85
CA ASN A 138 14.24 -12.47 -5.44
C ASN A 138 15.04 -11.65 -4.42
N GLY A 139 14.75 -11.77 -3.13
CA GLY A 139 15.47 -11.11 -2.04
C GLY A 139 15.14 -9.63 -1.81
N MET A 140 14.13 -9.08 -2.48
CA MET A 140 13.70 -7.70 -2.24
C MET A 140 13.06 -7.51 -0.86
N ILE A 141 12.24 -8.48 -0.40
CA ILE A 141 11.66 -8.51 0.93
C ILE A 141 12.45 -9.48 1.81
N THR A 142 12.86 -9.02 2.99
CA THR A 142 13.57 -9.80 3.99
C THR A 142 12.70 -10.03 5.21
N GLY A 143 13.17 -10.87 6.16
CA GLY A 143 12.43 -11.15 7.40
C GLY A 143 12.17 -9.91 8.25
N GLU A 144 13.06 -8.91 8.20
CA GLU A 144 12.91 -7.65 8.94
C GLU A 144 11.86 -6.72 8.34
N SER A 145 11.57 -6.88 7.06
CA SER A 145 10.59 -6.08 6.32
C SER A 145 9.26 -6.79 6.06
N TRP A 146 9.03 -7.91 6.72
CA TRP A 146 7.78 -8.68 6.64
C TRP A 146 7.06 -8.69 7.98
N SER A 147 5.86 -8.13 8.03
CA SER A 147 5.00 -8.15 9.22
C SER A 147 3.53 -8.29 8.82
N VAL A 148 2.91 -9.38 9.21
CA VAL A 148 1.48 -9.65 8.96
C VAL A 148 0.83 -10.04 10.27
N THR A 149 -0.14 -9.25 10.73
CA THR A 149 -0.80 -9.45 12.03
C THR A 149 -2.29 -9.17 11.93
N LYS A 150 -3.10 -9.91 12.68
CA LYS A 150 -4.56 -9.74 12.75
C LYS A 150 -5.25 -9.78 11.37
N CYS A 151 -4.69 -10.51 10.44
CA CYS A 151 -5.26 -10.75 9.11
C CYS A 151 -6.02 -12.08 9.07
N GLY A 152 -6.71 -12.35 7.99
CA GLY A 152 -7.42 -13.61 7.80
C GLY A 152 -6.48 -14.81 7.82
N TYR A 153 -5.30 -14.67 7.24
CA TYR A 153 -4.16 -15.55 7.43
C TYR A 153 -2.93 -14.70 7.79
N ASN A 154 -2.08 -15.19 8.69
CA ASN A 154 -0.90 -14.45 9.19
C ASN A 154 0.39 -15.25 8.92
N PRO A 155 0.85 -15.33 7.67
CA PRO A 155 2.08 -16.06 7.36
C PRO A 155 3.30 -15.38 7.97
N THR A 156 4.14 -16.16 8.60
CA THR A 156 5.49 -15.73 8.98
C THR A 156 6.35 -15.59 7.74
N PHE A 157 7.49 -14.90 7.85
CA PHE A 157 8.45 -14.84 6.74
C PHE A 157 8.93 -16.23 6.33
N GLN A 158 9.10 -17.15 7.29
CA GLN A 158 9.47 -18.54 6.98
C GLN A 158 8.36 -19.27 6.20
N ASN A 159 7.09 -19.09 6.58
CA ASN A 159 5.98 -19.63 5.78
C ASN A 159 6.05 -19.17 4.32
N MET A 160 6.33 -17.89 4.11
CA MET A 160 6.47 -17.32 2.76
C MET A 160 7.65 -17.93 1.99
N LYS A 161 8.79 -18.13 2.63
CA LYS A 161 9.95 -18.84 2.03
C LYS A 161 9.62 -20.28 1.67
N ASP A 162 8.79 -20.93 2.46
CA ASP A 162 8.34 -22.31 2.23
C ASP A 162 7.13 -22.39 1.27
N LYS A 163 6.77 -21.25 0.62
CA LYS A 163 5.65 -21.11 -0.32
C LYS A 163 4.28 -21.45 0.27
N GLN A 164 4.14 -21.29 1.58
CA GLN A 164 2.88 -21.45 2.29
C GLN A 164 2.11 -20.10 2.28
N TYR A 165 1.63 -19.71 1.11
CA TYR A 165 1.01 -18.39 0.89
C TYR A 165 -0.44 -18.32 1.37
N THR A 166 -1.09 -19.44 1.56
CA THR A 166 -2.45 -19.56 2.07
C THR A 166 -2.46 -20.45 3.31
N GLN A 167 -3.51 -20.29 4.12
CA GLN A 167 -3.69 -21.17 5.28
C GLN A 167 -3.84 -22.63 4.80
N GLN A 168 -3.04 -23.51 5.36
CA GLN A 168 -3.18 -24.94 5.14
C GLN A 168 -4.37 -25.48 5.95
N ASP A 169 -5.20 -26.28 5.34
CA ASP A 169 -6.31 -26.99 5.99
C ASP A 169 -5.79 -28.09 6.93
#